data_4cc3590a3e747fb974fac5a68fba09cd
#
_entry.id   4cc3590a3e747fb974fac5a68fba09cd
#
_cell.length_a   1.000
_cell.length_b   1.000
_cell.length_c   1.000
_cell.angle_alpha   90.00
_cell.angle_beta   90.00
_cell.angle_gamma   90.00
#
_symmetry.space_group_name_H-M   'P 1'
#
loop_
_entity.id
_entity.type
_entity.pdbx_description
1 polymer ?
#
loop_
_entity_poly.entity_id
_entity_poly.type
_entity_poly.pdbx_seq_one_letter_code
_entity_poly.pdbx_strand_id
1 'polypeptide(L)'
;MKFMKIAILVFLTLGTFTFYASANSVLNEILSSGKLKAGTTGDFNPFSTRDPATNKYQGYDIDIMTELAKDMGVEIEFVATDWKTIVNGIVAGKYHITGSASIK
;
A
#
# COMPACT_ATOMS: atom_id res chain seq x y z
N MET A 1 12.36 -1.76 44.14
CA MET A 1 11.29 -0.90 43.64
C MET A 1 11.60 -0.25 42.32
N LYS A 2 12.78 0.34 42.15
CA LYS A 2 13.15 0.94 40.85
C LYS A 2 13.17 -0.04 39.69
N PHE A 3 13.60 -1.27 39.94
CA PHE A 3 13.66 -2.31 38.90
C PHE A 3 12.27 -2.77 38.42
N MET A 4 11.30 -2.82 39.32
CA MET A 4 9.92 -3.18 38.96
C MET A 4 9.25 -2.16 38.06
N LYS A 5 9.45 -0.86 38.32
CA LYS A 5 8.90 0.19 37.47
C LYS A 5 9.48 0.18 36.08
N ILE A 6 10.78 -0.07 35.96
CA ILE A 6 11.47 -0.16 34.66
C ILE A 6 10.95 -1.38 33.87
N ALA A 7 10.77 -2.53 34.54
CA ALA A 7 10.24 -3.74 33.89
C ALA A 7 8.83 -3.54 33.34
N ILE A 8 7.97 -2.86 34.08
CA ILE A 8 6.60 -2.56 33.64
C ILE A 8 6.60 -1.64 32.43
N LEU A 9 7.43 -0.60 32.44
CA LEU A 9 7.56 0.32 31.32
C LEU A 9 8.06 -0.39 30.05
N VAL A 10 9.05 -1.26 30.18
CA VAL A 10 9.58 -2.04 29.06
C VAL A 10 8.51 -2.96 28.48
N PHE A 11 7.72 -3.60 29.33
CA PHE A 11 6.64 -4.48 28.90
C PHE A 11 5.57 -3.73 28.12
N LEU A 12 5.14 -2.58 28.58
CA LEU A 12 4.17 -1.73 27.88
C LEU A 12 4.72 -1.23 26.54
N THR A 13 5.97 -0.84 26.51
CA THR A 13 6.64 -0.38 25.30
C THR A 13 6.72 -1.50 24.27
N LEU A 14 7.02 -2.72 24.65
CA LEU A 14 7.05 -3.88 23.77
C LEU A 14 5.69 -4.20 23.17
N GLY A 15 4.62 -4.11 23.96
CA GLY A 15 3.27 -4.32 23.47
C GLY A 15 2.87 -3.30 22.42
N THR A 16 3.16 -2.03 22.67
CA THR A 16 2.91 -0.95 21.71
C THR A 16 3.76 -1.10 20.45
N PHE A 17 5.04 -1.44 20.62
CA PHE A 17 5.97 -1.65 19.52
C PHE A 17 5.50 -2.75 18.58
N THR A 18 4.98 -3.86 19.11
CA THR A 18 4.48 -4.98 18.29
C THR A 18 3.34 -4.55 17.37
N PHE A 19 2.45 -3.66 17.85
CA PHE A 19 1.35 -3.15 17.06
C PHE A 19 1.84 -2.29 15.89
N TYR A 20 2.82 -1.42 16.11
CA TYR A 20 3.39 -0.57 15.07
C TYR A 20 4.30 -1.33 14.10
N ALA A 21 4.89 -2.43 14.51
CA ALA A 21 5.83 -3.20 13.69
C ALA A 21 5.19 -3.70 12.40
N SER A 22 3.91 -4.10 12.41
CA SER A 22 3.21 -4.56 11.21
C SER A 22 3.06 -3.47 10.15
N ALA A 23 2.65 -2.27 10.57
CA ALA A 23 2.53 -1.13 9.66
C ALA A 23 3.89 -0.68 9.13
N ASN A 24 4.90 -0.66 10.00
CA ASN A 24 6.26 -0.29 9.60
C ASN A 24 6.89 -1.29 8.62
N SER A 25 6.53 -2.58 8.68
CA SER A 25 7.06 -3.58 7.75
C SER A 25 6.70 -3.27 6.31
N VAL A 26 5.44 -2.91 6.04
CA VAL A 26 4.98 -2.56 4.69
C VAL A 26 5.62 -1.27 4.22
N LEU A 27 5.67 -0.26 5.07
CA LEU A 27 6.32 1.01 4.75
C LEU A 27 7.80 0.82 4.46
N ASN A 28 8.50 0.05 5.29
CA ASN A 28 9.91 -0.26 5.08
C ASN A 28 10.15 -1.02 3.78
N GLU A 29 9.26 -1.93 3.41
CA GLU A 29 9.34 -2.65 2.15
C GLU A 29 9.25 -1.67 0.96
N ILE A 30 8.30 -0.75 0.99
CA ILE A 30 8.14 0.26 -0.05
C ILE A 30 9.39 1.12 -0.16
N LEU A 31 9.87 1.65 0.97
CA LEU A 31 11.01 2.55 0.99
C LEU A 31 12.31 1.85 0.59
N SER A 32 12.52 0.61 1.03
CA SER A 32 13.74 -0.13 0.71
C SER A 32 13.76 -0.64 -0.72
N SER A 33 12.61 -1.03 -1.28
CA SER A 33 12.52 -1.44 -2.68
C SER A 33 12.52 -0.26 -3.64
N GLY A 34 12.16 0.94 -3.15
CA GLY A 34 12.01 2.12 -3.98
C GLY A 34 10.78 2.09 -4.88
N LYS A 35 9.80 1.23 -4.58
CA LYS A 35 8.60 1.07 -5.40
C LYS A 35 7.34 0.98 -4.56
N LEU A 36 6.31 1.70 -4.98
CA LEU A 36 4.95 1.55 -4.47
C LEU A 36 4.15 0.78 -5.51
N LYS A 37 3.74 -0.42 -5.17
CA LYS A 37 2.92 -1.26 -6.06
C LYS A 37 1.46 -0.99 -5.80
N ALA A 38 0.73 -0.64 -6.86
CA ALA A 38 -0.69 -0.31 -6.80
C ALA A 38 -1.48 -1.24 -7.70
N GLY A 39 -2.43 -1.96 -7.11
CA GLY A 39 -3.35 -2.79 -7.88
C GLY A 39 -4.41 -1.95 -8.55
N THR A 40 -4.66 -2.18 -9.83
CA THR A 40 -5.69 -1.46 -10.57
C THR A 40 -6.36 -2.37 -11.59
N THR A 41 -7.65 -2.12 -11.82
CA THR A 41 -8.46 -2.96 -12.70
C THR A 41 -8.42 -2.50 -14.15
N GLY A 42 -8.20 -1.22 -14.39
CA GLY A 42 -8.13 -0.66 -15.73
C GLY A 42 -9.46 -0.58 -16.47
N ASP A 43 -10.58 -0.83 -15.79
CA ASP A 43 -11.91 -0.88 -16.36
C ASP A 43 -12.95 -0.04 -15.61
N PHE A 44 -12.49 0.99 -14.90
CA PHE A 44 -13.35 1.84 -14.08
C PHE A 44 -13.20 3.30 -14.45
N ASN A 45 -13.79 3.70 -15.56
CA ASN A 45 -13.75 5.09 -16.05
C ASN A 45 -14.60 6.00 -15.14
N PRO A 46 -14.13 7.16 -14.74
CA PRO A 46 -12.87 7.82 -15.13
C PRO A 46 -11.72 7.61 -14.13
N PHE A 47 -11.84 6.68 -13.21
CA PHE A 47 -10.89 6.47 -12.12
C PHE A 47 -9.69 5.64 -12.54
N SER A 48 -9.92 4.57 -13.28
CA SER A 48 -8.89 3.68 -13.76
C SER A 48 -9.29 3.11 -15.11
N THR A 49 -8.57 3.50 -16.15
CA THR A 49 -8.74 2.95 -17.49
C THR A 49 -7.38 2.51 -18.03
N ARG A 50 -7.39 1.53 -18.91
CA ARG A 50 -6.19 1.04 -19.55
C ARG A 50 -6.28 1.29 -21.06
N ASP A 51 -5.28 1.97 -21.59
CA ASP A 51 -5.17 2.18 -23.03
C ASP A 51 -4.71 0.87 -23.69
N PRO A 52 -5.52 0.24 -24.56
CA PRO A 52 -5.15 -1.02 -25.18
C PRO A 52 -3.96 -0.90 -26.14
N ALA A 53 -3.72 0.29 -26.69
CA ALA A 53 -2.61 0.50 -27.61
C ALA A 53 -1.26 0.58 -26.91
N THR A 54 -1.21 1.22 -25.74
CA THR A 54 0.03 1.47 -25.00
C THR A 54 0.16 0.66 -23.72
N ASN A 55 -0.93 0.02 -23.26
CA ASN A 55 -1.04 -0.65 -21.98
C ASN A 55 -0.87 0.28 -20.75
N LYS A 56 -0.92 1.57 -20.98
CA LYS A 56 -0.80 2.55 -19.90
C LYS A 56 -2.12 2.73 -19.18
N TYR A 57 -2.04 2.88 -17.86
CA TYR A 57 -3.19 3.20 -17.04
C TYR A 57 -3.38 4.71 -16.97
N GLN A 58 -4.64 5.15 -16.91
CA GLN A 58 -5.02 6.55 -16.85
C GLN A 58 -6.22 6.70 -15.92
N GLY A 59 -6.39 7.88 -15.34
CA GLY A 59 -7.55 8.21 -14.54
C GLY A 59 -7.19 8.86 -13.20
N TYR A 60 -8.23 9.25 -12.45
CA TYR A 60 -8.05 9.94 -11.18
C TYR A 60 -7.30 9.11 -10.14
N ASP A 61 -7.62 7.83 -10.02
CA ASP A 61 -6.91 6.93 -9.10
C ASP A 61 -5.45 6.78 -9.48
N ILE A 62 -5.18 6.69 -10.77
CA ILE A 62 -3.82 6.57 -11.29
C ILE A 62 -3.00 7.80 -10.93
N ASP A 63 -3.58 8.99 -11.10
CA ASP A 63 -2.92 10.25 -10.79
C ASP A 63 -2.65 10.38 -9.27
N ILE A 64 -3.62 10.03 -8.45
CA ILE A 64 -3.49 10.11 -6.98
C ILE A 64 -2.39 9.15 -6.49
N MET A 65 -2.40 7.91 -6.97
CA MET A 65 -1.40 6.93 -6.55
C MET A 65 0.01 7.29 -7.05
N THR A 66 0.09 7.88 -8.23
CA THR A 66 1.37 8.39 -8.77
C THR A 66 1.90 9.53 -7.91
N GLU A 67 1.06 10.47 -7.52
CA GLU A 67 1.45 11.55 -6.63
C GLU A 67 1.87 11.05 -5.26
N LEU A 68 1.17 10.06 -4.72
CA LEU A 68 1.55 9.44 -3.46
C LEU A 68 2.96 8.84 -3.51
N ALA A 69 3.25 8.09 -4.56
CA ALA A 69 4.59 7.51 -4.75
C ALA A 69 5.65 8.59 -4.84
N LYS A 70 5.37 9.66 -5.57
CA LYS A 70 6.25 10.80 -5.71
C LYS A 70 6.53 11.47 -4.37
N ASP A 71 5.50 11.67 -3.56
CA ASP A 71 5.64 12.25 -2.23
C ASP A 71 6.47 11.36 -1.29
N MET A 72 6.39 10.05 -1.48
CA MET A 72 7.20 9.09 -0.73
C MET A 72 8.63 8.96 -1.27
N GLY A 73 8.94 9.55 -2.40
CA GLY A 73 10.24 9.44 -3.03
C GLY A 73 10.51 8.09 -3.68
N VAL A 74 9.46 7.40 -4.10
CA VAL A 74 9.56 6.06 -4.73
C VAL A 74 8.88 6.07 -6.09
N GLU A 75 9.14 5.03 -6.88
CA GLU A 75 8.48 4.85 -8.17
C GLU A 75 7.12 4.17 -7.98
N ILE A 76 6.17 4.50 -8.87
CA ILE A 76 4.89 3.82 -8.91
C ILE A 76 4.96 2.63 -9.87
N GLU A 77 4.42 1.49 -9.44
CA GLU A 77 4.27 0.32 -10.29
C GLU A 77 2.82 -0.13 -10.23
N PHE A 78 2.12 -0.13 -11.36
CA PHE A 78 0.75 -0.60 -11.43
C PHE A 78 0.71 -2.09 -11.70
N VAL A 79 -0.06 -2.82 -10.90
CA VAL A 79 -0.22 -4.26 -11.00
C VAL A 79 -1.66 -4.53 -11.44
N ALA A 80 -1.81 -5.22 -12.55
CA ALA A 80 -3.13 -5.56 -13.07
C ALA A 80 -3.86 -6.50 -12.11
N THR A 81 -5.11 -6.19 -11.83
CA THR A 81 -5.98 -7.03 -11.00
C THR A 81 -7.41 -6.94 -11.54
N ASP A 82 -8.31 -7.71 -10.97
CA ASP A 82 -9.73 -7.65 -11.28
C ASP A 82 -10.57 -7.45 -10.03
N TRP A 83 -11.87 -7.20 -10.21
CA TRP A 83 -12.77 -6.92 -9.10
C TRP A 83 -12.97 -8.10 -8.14
N LYS A 84 -12.77 -9.33 -8.61
CA LYS A 84 -12.88 -10.52 -7.77
C LYS A 84 -11.70 -10.70 -6.83
N THR A 85 -10.50 -10.34 -7.28
CA THR A 85 -9.25 -10.63 -6.58
C THR A 85 -8.56 -9.41 -6.01
N ILE A 86 -9.15 -8.22 -6.17
CA ILE A 86 -8.50 -6.98 -5.79
C ILE A 86 -8.13 -6.92 -4.30
N VAL A 87 -9.02 -7.35 -3.42
CA VAL A 87 -8.77 -7.39 -1.97
C VAL A 87 -7.79 -8.51 -1.63
N ASN A 88 -7.94 -9.66 -2.24
CA ASN A 88 -7.05 -10.81 -2.02
C ASN A 88 -5.61 -10.50 -2.43
N GLY A 89 -5.43 -9.66 -3.43
CA GLY A 89 -4.10 -9.21 -3.85
C GLY A 89 -3.37 -8.42 -2.78
N ILE A 90 -4.09 -7.58 -2.04
CA ILE A 90 -3.53 -6.86 -0.88
C ILE A 90 -3.09 -7.86 0.19
N VAL A 91 -3.98 -8.79 0.54
CA VAL A 91 -3.71 -9.79 1.58
C VAL A 91 -2.53 -10.68 1.20
N ALA A 92 -2.43 -11.04 -0.08
CA ALA A 92 -1.33 -11.88 -0.59
C ALA A 92 -0.03 -11.11 -0.83
N GLY A 93 -0.03 -9.79 -0.66
CA GLY A 93 1.18 -8.97 -0.86
C GLY A 93 1.56 -8.75 -2.31
N LYS A 94 0.64 -8.92 -3.25
CA LYS A 94 0.91 -8.69 -4.68
C LYS A 94 1.08 -7.21 -5.01
N TYR A 95 0.42 -6.36 -4.25
CA TYR A 95 0.56 -4.91 -4.31
C TYR A 95 0.28 -4.32 -2.93
N HIS A 96 0.73 -3.10 -2.71
CA HIS A 96 0.64 -2.44 -1.42
C HIS A 96 -0.69 -1.71 -1.22
N ILE A 97 -1.22 -1.11 -2.28
CA ILE A 97 -2.45 -0.31 -2.23
C ILE A 97 -3.32 -0.59 -3.44
N THR A 98 -4.58 -0.16 -3.32
CA THR A 98 -5.51 -0.10 -4.44
C THR A 98 -6.44 1.08 -4.23
N GLY A 99 -6.81 1.78 -5.30
CA GLY A 99 -7.65 2.96 -5.22
C GLY A 99 -9.14 2.69 -5.35
N SER A 100 -9.51 1.86 -6.29
CA SER A 100 -10.91 1.75 -6.72
C SER A 100 -11.78 0.86 -5.86
N ALA A 101 -11.20 0.03 -5.02
CA ALA A 101 -11.94 -0.97 -4.25
C ALA A 101 -12.90 -0.37 -3.22
N SER A 102 -12.60 0.81 -2.75
CA SER A 102 -13.40 1.47 -1.71
C SER A 102 -14.80 1.88 -2.15
N ILE A 103 -15.09 1.82 -3.44
CA ILE A 103 -16.34 2.32 -3.99
C ILE A 103 -17.42 1.24 -3.97
N LYS A 104 -17.03 0.04 -3.88
CA LYS A 104 -17.97 -1.08 -3.76
C LYS A 104 -18.47 -1.26 -2.34
#